data_1159afecd96da88ca73ab65aca3f5955
#
_entry.id   1159afecd96da88ca73ab65aca3f5955
#
_cell.length_a   1.000
_cell.length_b   1.000
_cell.length_c   1.000
_cell.angle_alpha   90.00
_cell.angle_beta   90.00
_cell.angle_gamma   90.00
#
_symmetry.space_group_name_H-M   'P 1'
#
loop_
_entity.id
_entity.type
_entity.pdbx_description
1 polymer ?
#
loop_
_entity_poly.entity_id
_entity_poly.type
_entity_poly.pdbx_seq_one_letter_code
_entity_poly.pdbx_strand_id
1 'polypeptide(L)'
;MDNSLIFNRLELFNHNDFLPMNTKEQNKFNQLACIFQEKTKWNLARVKFLVTFNCTLCKLQTVNFQRLAQGFGGNASPDSSLRRIQRFFSDFDLNGDITARIIFSLLPSKPPYRLSLDRTNWKFGKADINILTICACYHGVAIPLLWAMLPKRGNSNQAEREALISRYISLFGAGSIEGILADREFIGDGWIGRLVALKIHFYFRIKGNMLVQAPGKGGMKAFWLFNSLPLNTAYSHRKIVKVGNQLVYLSGVKTVNPEGVLEYVIIATYSYDPHTMAVYKDRWQIETMFKAMKTGGFNLEDTHLTDLGRLSKLLCLVCIAFVLVYQVGVYRDRSIKQIKVKKHGRKSNSFFRYGLNYVAHALLCAVIQDIEVIVEILSCT
;
A
#
# COMPACT_ATOMS: atom_id res chain seq x y z
N MET A 1 11.92 26.45 -12.46
CA MET A 1 10.68 26.98 -11.87
C MET A 1 11.05 27.81 -10.68
N ASP A 2 10.65 29.04 -10.70
CA ASP A 2 11.20 30.14 -9.91
C ASP A 2 10.84 30.02 -8.42
N ASN A 3 11.84 29.86 -7.56
CA ASN A 3 11.69 29.79 -6.10
C ASN A 3 11.09 31.07 -5.48
N SER A 4 11.02 32.15 -6.24
CA SER A 4 10.47 33.43 -5.77
C SER A 4 8.96 33.42 -5.55
N LEU A 5 8.22 32.58 -6.29
CA LEU A 5 6.76 32.44 -6.15
C LEU A 5 6.33 31.67 -4.89
N ILE A 6 7.19 30.81 -4.35
CA ILE A 6 6.92 30.07 -3.11
C ILE A 6 7.08 30.98 -1.88
N PHE A 7 8.05 31.90 -1.91
CA PHE A 7 8.31 32.82 -0.80
C PHE A 7 7.21 33.88 -0.62
N ASN A 8 6.64 34.40 -1.68
CA ASN A 8 5.60 35.45 -1.59
C ASN A 8 4.22 34.95 -1.12
N ARG A 9 3.97 33.62 -1.14
CA ARG A 9 2.73 33.03 -0.60
C ARG A 9 2.80 32.66 0.88
N LEU A 10 3.99 32.66 1.48
CA LEU A 10 4.19 32.29 2.88
C LEU A 10 3.78 33.38 3.89
N GLU A 11 3.67 34.64 3.45
CA GLU A 11 3.28 35.78 4.32
C GLU A 11 1.79 35.83 4.69
N LEU A 12 0.94 35.01 4.05
CA LEU A 12 -0.51 34.96 4.31
C LEU A 12 -0.92 34.05 5.48
N PHE A 13 0.03 33.44 6.16
CA PHE A 13 -0.26 32.51 7.25
C PHE A 13 -0.19 33.21 8.62
N ASN A 14 -1.36 33.49 9.21
CA ASN A 14 -1.46 34.01 10.56
C ASN A 14 -0.96 33.01 11.61
N HIS A 15 -0.13 33.50 12.53
CA HIS A 15 0.77 32.77 13.42
C HIS A 15 0.12 32.00 14.60
N ASN A 16 -1.23 31.96 14.76
CA ASN A 16 -1.80 31.66 16.09
C ASN A 16 -2.39 30.25 16.30
N ASP A 17 -2.30 29.32 15.33
CA ASP A 17 -3.06 28.06 15.44
C ASP A 17 -2.23 26.79 15.73
N PHE A 18 -0.95 26.88 15.97
CA PHE A 18 -0.06 25.74 16.26
C PHE A 18 0.75 25.96 17.53
N LEU A 19 1.19 24.83 18.12
CA LEU A 19 2.08 24.70 19.29
C LEU A 19 3.01 25.90 19.50
N PRO A 20 3.54 26.08 20.72
CA PRO A 20 4.77 26.84 20.93
C PRO A 20 5.94 26.10 20.25
N MET A 21 5.83 25.92 18.97
CA MET A 21 6.92 25.55 18.09
C MET A 21 7.77 26.78 17.86
N ASN A 22 9.07 26.60 17.80
CA ASN A 22 9.98 27.58 17.28
C ASN A 22 9.46 28.06 15.90
N THR A 23 9.57 29.33 15.60
CA THR A 23 9.11 29.98 14.33
C THR A 23 9.55 29.21 13.07
N LYS A 24 10.72 28.56 13.11
CA LYS A 24 11.26 27.73 12.02
C LYS A 24 10.48 26.42 11.82
N GLU A 25 10.10 25.75 12.90
CA GLU A 25 9.26 24.52 12.83
C GLU A 25 7.88 24.83 12.25
N GLN A 26 7.27 25.94 12.67
CA GLN A 26 6.00 26.42 12.14
C GLN A 26 6.05 26.62 10.63
N ASN A 27 7.14 27.23 10.12
CA ASN A 27 7.31 27.45 8.70
C ASN A 27 7.41 26.14 7.89
N LYS A 28 8.04 25.10 8.44
CA LYS A 28 8.14 23.78 7.77
C LYS A 28 6.82 23.03 7.71
N PHE A 29 6.02 23.09 8.79
CA PHE A 29 4.65 22.55 8.75
C PHE A 29 3.79 23.26 7.70
N ASN A 30 3.93 24.57 7.57
CA ASN A 30 3.23 25.33 6.55
C ASN A 30 3.69 24.93 5.13
N GLN A 31 4.96 24.63 4.91
CA GLN A 31 5.46 24.13 3.62
C GLN A 31 4.81 22.78 3.24
N LEU A 32 4.76 21.82 4.16
CA LEU A 32 4.03 20.55 3.93
C LEU A 32 2.55 20.79 3.62
N ALA A 33 1.92 21.71 4.34
CA ALA A 33 0.52 22.06 4.08
C ALA A 33 0.34 22.65 2.67
N CYS A 34 1.24 23.49 2.19
CA CYS A 34 1.20 24.02 0.82
C CYS A 34 1.26 22.92 -0.24
N ILE A 35 2.18 21.94 -0.10
CA ILE A 35 2.32 20.81 -1.03
C ILE A 35 0.99 20.03 -1.13
N PHE A 36 0.34 19.75 0.01
CA PHE A 36 -0.95 19.07 0.00
C PHE A 36 -2.08 19.94 -0.55
N GLN A 37 -2.07 21.25 -0.28
CA GLN A 37 -3.09 22.16 -0.76
C GLN A 37 -3.09 22.28 -2.28
N GLU A 38 -1.94 22.36 -2.90
CA GLU A 38 -1.81 22.40 -4.37
C GLU A 38 -2.38 21.14 -5.03
N LYS A 39 -2.17 19.97 -4.41
CA LYS A 39 -2.64 18.69 -4.95
C LYS A 39 -4.13 18.42 -4.67
N THR A 40 -4.74 19.02 -3.63
CA THR A 40 -6.07 18.62 -3.17
C THR A 40 -7.18 19.64 -3.41
N LYS A 41 -6.86 20.90 -3.57
CA LYS A 41 -7.82 22.04 -3.57
C LYS A 41 -8.68 22.12 -2.30
N TRP A 42 -8.29 21.48 -1.21
CA TRP A 42 -8.98 21.55 0.08
C TRP A 42 -8.73 22.90 0.77
N ASN A 43 -9.64 23.31 1.67
CA ASN A 43 -9.38 24.48 2.47
C ASN A 43 -8.18 24.24 3.41
N LEU A 44 -7.50 25.30 3.74
CA LEU A 44 -6.27 25.28 4.54
C LEU A 44 -6.45 24.57 5.90
N ALA A 45 -7.60 24.76 6.57
CA ALA A 45 -7.86 24.13 7.87
C ALA A 45 -7.87 22.59 7.78
N ARG A 46 -8.39 22.04 6.67
CA ARG A 46 -8.42 20.59 6.42
C ARG A 46 -7.04 20.06 6.10
N VAL A 47 -6.27 20.80 5.31
CA VAL A 47 -4.88 20.44 4.99
C VAL A 47 -4.01 20.48 6.25
N LYS A 48 -4.12 21.53 7.06
CA LYS A 48 -3.44 21.63 8.36
C LYS A 48 -3.80 20.47 9.29
N PHE A 49 -5.08 20.08 9.35
CA PHE A 49 -5.49 18.89 10.11
C PHE A 49 -4.81 17.62 9.61
N LEU A 50 -4.81 17.39 8.28
CA LEU A 50 -4.19 16.22 7.64
C LEU A 50 -2.70 16.14 7.99
N VAL A 51 -1.96 17.24 7.85
CA VAL A 51 -0.53 17.30 8.19
C VAL A 51 -0.32 17.00 9.68
N THR A 52 -1.08 17.66 10.57
CA THR A 52 -0.98 17.43 12.02
C THR A 52 -1.26 15.97 12.37
N PHE A 53 -2.31 15.38 11.78
CA PHE A 53 -2.67 13.98 12.01
C PHE A 53 -1.55 13.04 11.57
N ASN A 54 -1.01 13.22 10.34
CA ASN A 54 0.05 12.37 9.81
C ASN A 54 1.35 12.49 10.61
N CYS A 55 1.73 13.71 11.01
CA CYS A 55 2.90 13.91 11.89
C CYS A 55 2.71 13.23 13.25
N THR A 56 1.52 13.37 13.85
CA THR A 56 1.22 12.73 15.14
C THR A 56 1.18 11.20 14.99
N LEU A 57 0.62 10.69 13.88
CA LEU A 57 0.62 9.26 13.57
C LEU A 57 2.05 8.71 13.46
N CYS A 58 2.95 9.40 12.76
CA CYS A 58 4.35 9.00 12.66
C CYS A 58 5.07 9.08 14.01
N LYS A 59 4.78 10.12 14.79
CA LYS A 59 5.37 10.35 16.12
C LYS A 59 4.98 9.27 17.13
N LEU A 60 3.68 8.96 17.22
CA LEU A 60 3.13 8.04 18.23
C LEU A 60 2.96 6.60 17.74
N GLN A 61 3.05 6.37 16.44
CA GLN A 61 2.93 5.06 15.79
C GLN A 61 1.67 4.28 16.22
N THR A 62 0.53 4.98 16.33
CA THR A 62 -0.77 4.40 16.70
C THR A 62 -1.91 5.11 15.99
N VAL A 63 -2.97 4.38 15.67
CA VAL A 63 -4.22 4.92 15.12
C VAL A 63 -5.29 5.15 16.18
N ASN A 64 -5.00 4.88 17.45
CA ASN A 64 -5.94 5.11 18.55
C ASN A 64 -6.17 6.61 18.75
N PHE A 65 -7.42 7.08 18.56
CA PHE A 65 -7.74 8.50 18.59
C PHE A 65 -7.47 9.19 19.93
N GLN A 66 -7.65 8.49 21.05
CA GLN A 66 -7.35 9.06 22.37
C GLN A 66 -5.84 9.31 22.53
N ARG A 67 -5.01 8.35 22.10
CA ARG A 67 -3.55 8.50 22.11
C ARG A 67 -3.10 9.59 21.13
N LEU A 68 -3.64 9.61 19.93
CA LEU A 68 -3.35 10.66 18.95
C LEU A 68 -3.70 12.04 19.48
N ALA A 69 -4.85 12.19 20.14
CA ALA A 69 -5.27 13.47 20.72
C ALA A 69 -4.26 14.04 21.72
N GLN A 70 -3.59 13.19 22.50
CA GLN A 70 -2.53 13.61 23.43
C GLN A 70 -1.28 14.16 22.71
N GLY A 71 -1.00 13.68 21.51
CA GLY A 71 0.15 14.10 20.71
C GLY A 71 -0.14 15.19 19.67
N PHE A 72 -1.40 15.66 19.59
CA PHE A 72 -1.82 16.64 18.56
C PHE A 72 -1.16 18.01 18.75
N GLY A 73 -0.71 18.29 19.98
CA GLY A 73 -0.02 19.52 20.32
C GLY A 73 -0.91 20.77 20.27
N GLY A 74 -0.33 21.92 20.59
CA GLY A 74 -1.01 23.21 20.68
C GLY A 74 -1.51 23.52 22.09
N ASN A 75 -2.19 24.68 22.24
CA ASN A 75 -2.79 25.11 23.51
C ASN A 75 -4.14 24.43 23.80
N ALA A 76 -4.62 23.57 22.87
CA ALA A 76 -5.89 22.85 23.02
C ALA A 76 -5.71 21.65 23.95
N SER A 77 -6.73 21.42 24.81
CA SER A 77 -6.73 20.23 25.67
C SER A 77 -6.80 18.95 24.82
N PRO A 78 -6.33 17.79 25.35
CA PRO A 78 -6.48 16.50 24.69
C PRO A 78 -7.94 16.17 24.30
N ASP A 79 -8.92 16.55 25.16
CA ASP A 79 -10.34 16.33 24.87
C ASP A 79 -10.82 17.18 23.68
N SER A 80 -10.36 18.43 23.58
CA SER A 80 -10.66 19.30 22.44
C SER A 80 -10.05 18.75 21.15
N SER A 81 -8.82 18.25 21.24
CA SER A 81 -8.14 17.58 20.12
C SER A 81 -8.86 16.29 19.71
N LEU A 82 -9.32 15.49 20.65
CA LEU A 82 -10.11 14.27 20.37
C LEU A 82 -11.43 14.63 19.66
N ARG A 83 -12.16 15.64 20.13
CA ARG A 83 -13.38 16.12 19.47
C ARG A 83 -13.09 16.62 18.05
N ARG A 84 -11.95 17.28 17.83
CA ARG A 84 -11.53 17.74 16.50
C ARG A 84 -11.25 16.55 15.56
N ILE A 85 -10.57 15.51 16.05
CA ILE A 85 -10.35 14.27 15.31
C ILE A 85 -11.69 13.61 14.96
N GLN A 86 -12.56 13.41 15.95
CA GLN A 86 -13.87 12.78 15.75
C GLN A 86 -14.71 13.51 14.70
N ARG A 87 -14.79 14.87 14.77
CA ARG A 87 -15.50 15.68 13.78
C ARG A 87 -14.92 15.55 12.38
N PHE A 88 -13.59 15.51 12.24
CA PHE A 88 -12.98 15.28 10.92
C PHE A 88 -13.44 13.96 10.32
N PHE A 89 -13.44 12.88 11.09
CA PHE A 89 -13.86 11.57 10.61
C PHE A 89 -15.38 11.43 10.39
N SER A 90 -16.20 12.18 11.13
CA SER A 90 -17.67 12.19 10.89
C SER A 90 -18.04 13.07 9.70
N ASP A 91 -17.57 14.31 9.66
CA ASP A 91 -18.17 15.36 8.85
C ASP A 91 -17.41 15.64 7.54
N PHE A 92 -16.09 15.38 7.51
CA PHE A 92 -15.31 15.66 6.32
C PHE A 92 -15.38 14.53 5.30
N ASP A 93 -15.76 14.87 4.06
CA ASP A 93 -15.70 13.94 2.94
C ASP A 93 -14.26 13.84 2.41
N LEU A 94 -13.52 12.86 2.92
CA LEU A 94 -12.18 12.52 2.45
C LEU A 94 -12.30 11.54 1.28
N ASN A 95 -12.28 12.08 0.07
CA ASN A 95 -12.40 11.28 -1.14
C ASN A 95 -11.16 10.39 -1.34
N GLY A 96 -11.38 9.06 -1.35
CA GLY A 96 -10.31 8.06 -1.56
C GLY A 96 -9.64 8.15 -2.92
N ASP A 97 -10.32 8.66 -3.96
CA ASP A 97 -9.74 8.83 -5.30
C ASP A 97 -8.71 9.96 -5.33
N ILE A 98 -8.97 11.06 -4.60
CA ILE A 98 -7.98 12.13 -4.42
C ILE A 98 -6.74 11.59 -3.70
N THR A 99 -6.96 10.83 -2.63
CA THR A 99 -5.87 10.15 -1.90
C THR A 99 -5.06 9.23 -2.82
N ALA A 100 -5.74 8.41 -3.62
CA ALA A 100 -5.10 7.51 -4.58
C ALA A 100 -4.26 8.27 -5.61
N ARG A 101 -4.76 9.40 -6.15
CA ARG A 101 -4.00 10.26 -7.08
C ARG A 101 -2.77 10.88 -6.42
N ILE A 102 -2.89 11.33 -5.17
CA ILE A 102 -1.74 11.84 -4.39
C ILE A 102 -0.70 10.74 -4.24
N ILE A 103 -1.09 9.56 -3.76
CA ILE A 103 -0.16 8.44 -3.58
C ILE A 103 0.48 8.04 -4.90
N PHE A 104 -0.29 7.96 -5.98
CA PHE A 104 0.22 7.62 -7.31
C PHE A 104 1.25 8.64 -7.81
N SER A 105 1.03 9.94 -7.56
CA SER A 105 2.00 10.99 -7.91
C SER A 105 3.27 10.96 -7.07
N LEU A 106 3.21 10.33 -5.89
CA LEU A 106 4.34 10.16 -4.97
C LEU A 106 5.09 8.85 -5.20
N LEU A 107 4.69 8.00 -6.17
CA LEU A 107 5.42 6.77 -6.46
C LEU A 107 6.82 7.10 -6.99
N PRO A 108 7.85 6.38 -6.52
CA PRO A 108 9.25 6.73 -6.84
C PRO A 108 9.71 6.29 -8.23
N SER A 109 8.82 5.73 -9.04
CA SER A 109 9.05 5.35 -10.44
C SER A 109 7.86 5.72 -11.30
N LYS A 110 8.03 5.70 -12.63
CA LYS A 110 6.93 5.90 -13.57
C LYS A 110 6.22 4.56 -13.88
N PRO A 111 4.91 4.58 -14.24
CA PRO A 111 4.22 3.39 -14.71
C PRO A 111 4.83 2.86 -16.02
N PRO A 112 4.57 1.59 -16.42
CA PRO A 112 3.60 0.69 -15.78
C PRO A 112 4.10 -0.01 -14.51
N TYR A 113 3.16 -0.38 -13.63
CA TYR A 113 3.44 -1.04 -12.36
C TYR A 113 2.94 -2.47 -12.32
N ARG A 114 3.67 -3.36 -11.65
CA ARG A 114 3.12 -4.61 -11.15
C ARG A 114 2.22 -4.30 -9.96
N LEU A 115 0.96 -4.72 -10.06
CA LEU A 115 -0.01 -4.52 -9.01
C LEU A 115 -0.18 -5.82 -8.23
N SER A 116 -0.16 -5.74 -6.91
CA SER A 116 -0.55 -6.84 -6.05
C SER A 116 -1.98 -6.61 -5.55
N LEU A 117 -2.83 -7.63 -5.71
CA LEU A 117 -4.19 -7.66 -5.22
C LEU A 117 -4.28 -8.68 -4.09
N ASP A 118 -4.67 -8.23 -2.91
CA ASP A 118 -4.84 -9.10 -1.75
C ASP A 118 -5.82 -8.49 -0.75
N ARG A 119 -6.17 -9.26 0.25
CA ARG A 119 -7.13 -8.91 1.28
C ARG A 119 -6.47 -8.96 2.66
N THR A 120 -6.84 -8.01 3.51
CA THR A 120 -6.51 -8.09 4.93
C THR A 120 -7.76 -8.01 5.77
N ASN A 121 -7.78 -8.73 6.89
CA ASN A 121 -8.92 -8.74 7.79
C ASN A 121 -8.48 -8.84 9.25
N TRP A 122 -9.32 -8.32 10.14
CA TRP A 122 -9.23 -8.52 11.60
C TRP A 122 -10.60 -8.34 12.24
N LYS A 123 -10.69 -8.59 13.55
CA LYS A 123 -11.89 -8.37 14.33
C LYS A 123 -11.69 -7.27 15.36
N PHE A 124 -12.71 -6.44 15.53
CA PHE A 124 -12.83 -5.57 16.68
C PHE A 124 -14.21 -5.80 17.33
N GLY A 125 -14.22 -6.42 18.49
CA GLY A 125 -15.47 -6.89 19.13
C GLY A 125 -16.26 -7.80 18.21
N LYS A 126 -17.50 -7.42 17.87
CA LYS A 126 -18.36 -8.14 16.93
C LYS A 126 -18.17 -7.74 15.47
N ALA A 127 -17.45 -6.64 15.20
CA ALA A 127 -17.25 -6.14 13.85
C ALA A 127 -16.12 -6.89 13.15
N ASP A 128 -16.40 -7.40 11.94
CA ASP A 128 -15.39 -7.95 11.05
C ASP A 128 -14.94 -6.85 10.09
N ILE A 129 -13.66 -6.55 10.13
CA ILE A 129 -13.02 -5.63 9.21
C ILE A 129 -12.37 -6.45 8.10
N ASN A 130 -12.75 -6.18 6.85
CA ASN A 130 -12.29 -6.91 5.68
C ASN A 130 -12.03 -5.93 4.55
N ILE A 131 -10.79 -5.85 4.08
CA ILE A 131 -10.32 -4.82 3.16
C ILE A 131 -9.65 -5.49 1.97
N LEU A 132 -10.23 -5.31 0.79
CA LEU A 132 -9.62 -5.69 -0.47
C LEU A 132 -8.76 -4.52 -0.97
N THR A 133 -7.50 -4.77 -1.31
CA THR A 133 -6.53 -3.70 -1.59
C THR A 133 -5.76 -3.97 -2.89
N ILE A 134 -5.58 -2.93 -3.71
CA ILE A 134 -4.64 -2.89 -4.84
C ILE A 134 -3.43 -2.04 -4.44
N CYS A 135 -2.24 -2.61 -4.61
CA CYS A 135 -0.97 -1.97 -4.29
C CYS A 135 -0.01 -2.01 -5.48
N ALA A 136 0.82 -1.01 -5.66
CA ALA A 136 1.96 -1.07 -6.57
C ALA A 136 3.15 -1.77 -5.89
N CYS A 137 3.71 -2.80 -6.51
CA CYS A 137 4.92 -3.47 -6.02
C CYS A 137 6.14 -2.60 -6.27
N TYR A 138 6.95 -2.37 -5.23
CA TYR A 138 8.14 -1.54 -5.34
C TYR A 138 9.23 -1.93 -4.30
N HIS A 139 10.36 -2.45 -4.77
CA HIS A 139 11.56 -2.72 -3.96
C HIS A 139 11.31 -3.40 -2.60
N GLY A 140 10.57 -4.51 -2.59
CA GLY A 140 10.36 -5.36 -1.41
C GLY A 140 9.22 -4.93 -0.48
N VAL A 141 8.47 -3.88 -0.84
CA VAL A 141 7.21 -3.50 -0.20
C VAL A 141 6.20 -3.07 -1.26
N ALA A 142 4.91 -3.33 -1.03
CA ALA A 142 3.86 -2.78 -1.89
C ALA A 142 3.39 -1.43 -1.35
N ILE A 143 3.08 -0.49 -2.25
CA ILE A 143 2.54 0.82 -1.91
C ILE A 143 1.04 0.80 -2.16
N PRO A 144 0.18 1.03 -1.14
CA PRO A 144 -1.27 0.94 -1.27
C PRO A 144 -1.79 2.08 -2.14
N LEU A 145 -2.62 1.74 -3.14
CA LEU A 145 -3.22 2.70 -4.05
C LEU A 145 -4.72 2.83 -3.86
N LEU A 146 -5.43 1.71 -3.87
CA LEU A 146 -6.88 1.66 -3.75
C LEU A 146 -7.32 0.52 -2.84
N TRP A 147 -8.46 0.70 -2.20
CA TRP A 147 -9.10 -0.32 -1.38
C TRP A 147 -10.61 -0.27 -1.47
N ALA A 148 -11.23 -1.41 -1.16
CA ALA A 148 -12.66 -1.55 -0.95
C ALA A 148 -12.90 -2.18 0.42
N MET A 149 -13.77 -1.54 1.20
CA MET A 149 -14.24 -2.09 2.47
C MET A 149 -15.32 -3.13 2.17
N LEU A 150 -15.11 -4.37 2.58
CA LEU A 150 -16.05 -5.47 2.35
C LEU A 150 -16.90 -5.68 3.61
N PRO A 151 -18.23 -5.40 3.59
CA PRO A 151 -19.11 -5.54 4.75
C PRO A 151 -19.50 -7.01 4.99
N LYS A 152 -18.54 -7.93 4.92
CA LYS A 152 -18.75 -9.37 5.04
C LYS A 152 -17.50 -10.10 5.50
N ARG A 153 -17.69 -11.32 5.97
CA ARG A 153 -16.58 -12.28 6.19
C ARG A 153 -16.22 -13.00 4.89
N GLY A 154 -15.01 -13.56 4.88
CA GLY A 154 -14.55 -14.43 3.80
C GLY A 154 -14.06 -13.67 2.58
N ASN A 155 -13.96 -14.39 1.46
CA ASN A 155 -13.29 -13.93 0.26
C ASN A 155 -14.08 -12.86 -0.48
N SER A 156 -13.36 -12.03 -1.26
CA SER A 156 -13.96 -11.13 -2.23
C SER A 156 -14.64 -11.92 -3.34
N ASN A 157 -15.79 -11.42 -3.83
CA ASN A 157 -16.43 -11.96 -5.00
C ASN A 157 -15.94 -11.30 -6.31
N GLN A 158 -16.41 -11.77 -7.45
CA GLN A 158 -16.02 -11.26 -8.76
C GLN A 158 -16.39 -9.77 -8.92
N ALA A 159 -17.61 -9.38 -8.57
CA ALA A 159 -18.08 -8.00 -8.73
C ALA A 159 -17.24 -7.00 -7.93
N GLU A 160 -16.85 -7.35 -6.70
CA GLU A 160 -15.99 -6.52 -5.85
C GLU A 160 -14.59 -6.32 -6.45
N ARG A 161 -14.03 -7.37 -7.05
CA ARG A 161 -12.73 -7.30 -7.74
C ARG A 161 -12.82 -6.46 -9.01
N GLU A 162 -13.86 -6.69 -9.81
CA GLU A 162 -14.13 -5.92 -11.04
C GLU A 162 -14.39 -4.44 -10.76
N ALA A 163 -15.15 -4.12 -9.71
CA ALA A 163 -15.39 -2.74 -9.30
C ALA A 163 -14.08 -2.04 -8.91
N LEU A 164 -13.22 -2.72 -8.13
CA LEU A 164 -11.96 -2.14 -7.68
C LEU A 164 -10.97 -1.93 -8.83
N ILE A 165 -10.84 -2.89 -9.76
CA ILE A 165 -9.95 -2.73 -10.92
C ILE A 165 -10.50 -1.71 -11.92
N SER A 166 -11.82 -1.65 -12.13
CA SER A 166 -12.43 -0.63 -12.99
C SER A 166 -12.22 0.77 -12.43
N ARG A 167 -12.31 0.94 -11.11
CA ARG A 167 -11.95 2.19 -10.43
C ARG A 167 -10.48 2.55 -10.62
N TYR A 168 -9.57 1.57 -10.50
CA TYR A 168 -8.15 1.79 -10.78
C TYR A 168 -7.92 2.28 -12.21
N ILE A 169 -8.52 1.60 -13.19
CA ILE A 169 -8.40 1.94 -14.62
C ILE A 169 -8.96 3.34 -14.92
N SER A 170 -10.08 3.72 -14.30
CA SER A 170 -10.68 5.04 -14.47
C SER A 170 -9.81 6.18 -13.94
N LEU A 171 -9.00 5.91 -12.91
CA LEU A 171 -8.12 6.90 -12.28
C LEU A 171 -6.76 7.03 -12.98
N PHE A 172 -6.18 5.92 -13.44
CA PHE A 172 -4.79 5.83 -13.85
C PHE A 172 -4.58 5.25 -15.26
N GLY A 173 -5.65 4.74 -15.89
CA GLY A 173 -5.59 4.08 -17.20
C GLY A 173 -5.06 2.64 -17.13
N ALA A 174 -5.54 1.80 -18.05
CA ALA A 174 -5.09 0.40 -18.15
C ALA A 174 -3.59 0.29 -18.52
N GLY A 175 -3.05 1.24 -19.28
CA GLY A 175 -1.63 1.29 -19.66
C GLY A 175 -0.66 1.50 -18.49
N SER A 176 -1.17 1.84 -17.30
CA SER A 176 -0.36 1.93 -16.08
C SER A 176 -0.14 0.58 -15.39
N ILE A 177 -0.74 -0.51 -15.92
CA ILE A 177 -0.67 -1.87 -15.35
C ILE A 177 0.30 -2.70 -16.18
N GLU A 178 1.42 -3.12 -15.60
CA GLU A 178 2.30 -4.15 -16.18
C GLU A 178 1.70 -5.55 -16.01
N GLY A 179 1.10 -5.82 -14.86
CA GLY A 179 0.43 -7.07 -14.54
C GLY A 179 -0.13 -7.09 -13.13
N ILE A 180 -1.13 -7.95 -12.88
CA ILE A 180 -1.76 -8.12 -11.57
C ILE A 180 -1.31 -9.45 -10.96
N LEU A 181 -0.78 -9.39 -9.74
CA LEU A 181 -0.34 -10.55 -8.96
C LEU A 181 -1.35 -10.81 -7.84
N ALA A 182 -1.81 -12.06 -7.73
CA ALA A 182 -2.75 -12.42 -6.68
C ALA A 182 -2.62 -13.89 -6.24
N ASP A 183 -3.08 -14.19 -5.02
CA ASP A 183 -3.07 -15.55 -4.48
C ASP A 183 -4.26 -16.37 -5.03
N ARG A 184 -4.27 -17.64 -4.67
CA ARG A 184 -5.26 -18.67 -5.10
C ARG A 184 -6.71 -18.34 -4.77
N GLU A 185 -6.99 -17.43 -3.84
CA GLU A 185 -8.36 -17.00 -3.58
C GLU A 185 -8.95 -16.17 -4.74
N PHE A 186 -8.10 -15.56 -5.57
CA PHE A 186 -8.49 -14.69 -6.67
C PHE A 186 -8.70 -15.42 -8.01
N ILE A 187 -8.71 -16.75 -8.01
CA ILE A 187 -9.04 -17.53 -9.20
C ILE A 187 -10.57 -17.54 -9.39
N GLY A 188 -11.00 -17.40 -10.64
CA GLY A 188 -12.41 -17.49 -11.05
C GLY A 188 -12.56 -17.19 -12.53
N ASP A 189 -13.41 -17.96 -13.20
CA ASP A 189 -13.60 -17.92 -14.67
C ASP A 189 -13.99 -16.53 -15.18
N GLY A 190 -15.02 -15.93 -14.59
CA GLY A 190 -15.49 -14.62 -15.02
C GLY A 190 -14.47 -13.52 -14.76
N TRP A 191 -13.77 -13.59 -13.62
CA TRP A 191 -12.73 -12.63 -13.26
C TRP A 191 -11.53 -12.70 -14.23
N ILE A 192 -11.02 -13.91 -14.53
CA ILE A 192 -9.94 -14.10 -15.50
C ILE A 192 -10.40 -13.65 -16.89
N GLY A 193 -11.62 -14.07 -17.31
CA GLY A 193 -12.21 -13.65 -18.58
C GLY A 193 -12.31 -12.13 -18.73
N ARG A 194 -12.64 -11.41 -17.64
CA ARG A 194 -12.67 -9.95 -17.63
C ARG A 194 -11.28 -9.34 -17.86
N LEU A 195 -10.24 -9.87 -17.21
CA LEU A 195 -8.87 -9.40 -17.40
C LEU A 195 -8.36 -9.67 -18.80
N VAL A 196 -8.67 -10.85 -19.36
CA VAL A 196 -8.36 -11.20 -20.76
C VAL A 196 -9.02 -10.23 -21.73
N ALA A 197 -10.31 -9.93 -21.55
CA ALA A 197 -11.05 -8.96 -22.37
C ALA A 197 -10.45 -7.54 -22.30
N LEU A 198 -9.91 -7.15 -21.15
CA LEU A 198 -9.22 -5.89 -20.95
C LEU A 198 -7.76 -5.90 -21.39
N LYS A 199 -7.23 -7.04 -21.86
CA LYS A 199 -5.82 -7.25 -22.22
C LYS A 199 -4.85 -6.94 -21.07
N ILE A 200 -5.27 -7.20 -19.83
CA ILE A 200 -4.46 -7.00 -18.62
C ILE A 200 -3.74 -8.29 -18.29
N HIS A 201 -2.42 -8.25 -18.21
CA HIS A 201 -1.61 -9.37 -17.78
C HIS A 201 -1.88 -9.70 -16.31
N PHE A 202 -1.86 -10.97 -15.97
CA PHE A 202 -2.02 -11.44 -14.60
C PHE A 202 -1.08 -12.61 -14.29
N TYR A 203 -0.79 -12.79 -13.00
CA TYR A 203 0.03 -13.84 -12.42
C TYR A 203 -0.71 -14.36 -11.19
N PHE A 204 -1.57 -15.37 -11.36
CA PHE A 204 -2.44 -15.88 -10.29
C PHE A 204 -2.02 -17.27 -9.88
N ARG A 205 -1.81 -17.46 -8.58
CA ARG A 205 -1.56 -18.78 -8.03
C ARG A 205 -2.83 -19.63 -8.14
N ILE A 206 -2.69 -20.87 -8.63
CA ILE A 206 -3.76 -21.87 -8.67
C ILE A 206 -3.48 -23.01 -7.68
N LYS A 207 -4.54 -23.73 -7.30
CA LYS A 207 -4.35 -24.94 -6.49
C LYS A 207 -3.75 -26.07 -7.32
N GLY A 208 -2.81 -26.81 -6.78
CA GLY A 208 -2.17 -27.94 -7.50
C GLY A 208 -3.17 -29.01 -7.94
N ASN A 209 -4.23 -29.25 -7.17
CA ASN A 209 -5.30 -30.21 -7.48
C ASN A 209 -6.39 -29.67 -8.43
N MET A 210 -6.28 -28.41 -8.89
CA MET A 210 -7.22 -27.84 -9.86
C MET A 210 -7.17 -28.61 -11.16
N LEU A 211 -8.35 -28.90 -11.75
CA LEU A 211 -8.43 -29.56 -13.03
C LEU A 211 -8.05 -28.61 -14.15
N VAL A 212 -7.16 -29.05 -15.00
CA VAL A 212 -6.68 -28.33 -16.18
C VAL A 212 -6.73 -29.28 -17.38
N GLN A 213 -6.90 -28.71 -18.57
CA GLN A 213 -6.93 -29.47 -19.80
C GLN A 213 -5.82 -28.99 -20.75
N ALA A 214 -4.81 -29.83 -20.94
CA ALA A 214 -3.77 -29.58 -21.93
C ALA A 214 -4.23 -30.03 -23.34
N PRO A 215 -3.74 -29.40 -24.41
CA PRO A 215 -4.12 -29.79 -25.78
C PRO A 215 -3.87 -31.28 -26.03
N GLY A 216 -4.88 -31.96 -26.60
CA GLY A 216 -4.81 -33.37 -26.92
C GLY A 216 -4.85 -34.34 -25.73
N LYS A 217 -5.13 -33.84 -24.51
CA LYS A 217 -5.23 -34.64 -23.29
C LYS A 217 -6.57 -34.42 -22.60
N GLY A 218 -7.02 -35.44 -21.88
CA GLY A 218 -8.16 -35.29 -20.95
C GLY A 218 -7.83 -34.36 -19.79
N GLY A 219 -8.85 -34.04 -18.98
CA GLY A 219 -8.66 -33.24 -17.77
C GLY A 219 -7.70 -33.91 -16.79
N MET A 220 -6.74 -33.18 -16.25
CA MET A 220 -5.78 -33.65 -15.27
C MET A 220 -5.61 -32.61 -14.15
N LYS A 221 -5.09 -33.04 -12.99
CA LYS A 221 -4.69 -32.08 -11.94
C LYS A 221 -3.48 -31.28 -12.37
N ALA A 222 -3.45 -29.97 -12.11
CA ALA A 222 -2.42 -29.05 -12.55
C ALA A 222 -0.99 -29.50 -12.14
N PHE A 223 -0.85 -30.07 -10.94
CA PHE A 223 0.45 -30.51 -10.45
C PHE A 223 1.11 -31.61 -11.32
N TRP A 224 0.34 -32.40 -12.09
CA TRP A 224 0.89 -33.44 -12.97
C TRP A 224 1.80 -32.85 -14.05
N LEU A 225 1.57 -31.60 -14.46
CA LEU A 225 2.45 -30.91 -15.43
C LEU A 225 3.85 -30.62 -14.88
N PHE A 226 4.00 -30.66 -13.57
CA PHE A 226 5.23 -30.28 -12.86
C PHE A 226 5.82 -31.41 -11.99
N ASN A 227 5.17 -32.59 -11.99
CA ASN A 227 5.53 -33.68 -11.07
C ASN A 227 6.94 -34.26 -11.34
N SER A 228 7.35 -34.32 -12.61
CA SER A 228 8.67 -34.81 -13.04
C SER A 228 9.81 -33.85 -12.79
N LEU A 229 9.52 -32.58 -12.38
CA LEU A 229 10.58 -31.60 -12.17
C LEU A 229 11.44 -31.95 -10.94
N PRO A 230 12.74 -31.65 -10.97
CA PRO A 230 13.56 -31.63 -9.77
C PRO A 230 13.00 -30.63 -8.73
N LEU A 231 13.29 -30.85 -7.46
CA LEU A 231 12.91 -29.91 -6.40
C LEU A 231 13.54 -28.53 -6.65
N ASN A 232 12.77 -27.48 -6.34
CA ASN A 232 13.17 -26.08 -6.46
C ASN A 232 13.57 -25.64 -7.89
N THR A 233 13.22 -26.43 -8.91
CA THR A 233 13.43 -26.07 -10.32
C THR A 233 12.13 -25.48 -10.87
N ALA A 234 12.17 -24.21 -11.31
CA ALA A 234 11.05 -23.55 -11.93
C ALA A 234 10.94 -23.93 -13.42
N TYR A 235 9.73 -24.15 -13.89
CA TYR A 235 9.44 -24.45 -15.28
C TYR A 235 8.20 -23.69 -15.77
N SER A 236 8.29 -23.07 -16.94
CA SER A 236 7.16 -22.45 -17.65
C SER A 236 6.71 -23.34 -18.79
N HIS A 237 5.47 -23.85 -18.69
CA HIS A 237 4.88 -24.71 -19.71
C HIS A 237 4.55 -23.91 -20.96
N ARG A 238 5.14 -24.29 -22.12
CA ARG A 238 5.06 -23.51 -23.36
C ARG A 238 3.72 -23.61 -24.08
N LYS A 239 2.89 -24.62 -23.76
CA LYS A 239 1.59 -24.82 -24.39
C LYS A 239 0.48 -24.17 -23.58
N ILE A 240 -0.50 -23.59 -24.26
CA ILE A 240 -1.73 -23.09 -23.63
C ILE A 240 -2.47 -24.24 -22.97
N VAL A 241 -3.02 -23.96 -21.79
CA VAL A 241 -3.80 -24.91 -21.00
C VAL A 241 -5.14 -24.27 -20.67
N LYS A 242 -6.22 -25.02 -20.71
CA LYS A 242 -7.55 -24.58 -20.28
C LYS A 242 -7.69 -24.78 -18.77
N VAL A 243 -8.01 -23.70 -18.06
CA VAL A 243 -8.35 -23.68 -16.63
C VAL A 243 -9.76 -23.11 -16.49
N GLY A 244 -10.72 -23.96 -16.09
CA GLY A 244 -12.13 -23.63 -16.24
C GLY A 244 -12.46 -23.39 -17.71
N ASN A 245 -12.98 -22.22 -18.07
CA ASN A 245 -13.25 -21.81 -19.45
C ASN A 245 -12.16 -20.91 -20.05
N GLN A 246 -11.09 -20.61 -19.32
CA GLN A 246 -10.07 -19.66 -19.75
C GLN A 246 -8.81 -20.37 -20.28
N LEU A 247 -8.24 -19.83 -21.34
CA LEU A 247 -6.97 -20.25 -21.92
C LEU A 247 -5.82 -19.48 -21.27
N VAL A 248 -4.89 -20.18 -20.61
CA VAL A 248 -3.80 -19.60 -19.85
C VAL A 248 -2.50 -20.37 -20.08
N TYR A 249 -1.38 -19.76 -19.73
CA TYR A 249 -0.10 -20.46 -19.57
C TYR A 249 0.11 -20.81 -18.10
N LEU A 250 0.80 -21.91 -17.82
CA LEU A 250 1.12 -22.34 -16.48
C LEU A 250 2.62 -22.40 -16.27
N SER A 251 3.07 -21.83 -15.16
CA SER A 251 4.45 -21.97 -14.67
C SER A 251 4.41 -22.55 -13.26
N GLY A 252 5.33 -23.41 -12.93
CA GLY A 252 5.33 -24.02 -11.61
C GLY A 252 6.69 -24.43 -11.10
N VAL A 253 6.75 -24.65 -9.81
CA VAL A 253 7.87 -25.21 -9.08
C VAL A 253 7.35 -26.23 -8.08
N LYS A 254 8.10 -27.32 -7.94
CA LYS A 254 7.91 -28.33 -6.89
C LYS A 254 8.88 -28.01 -5.75
N THR A 255 8.37 -27.88 -4.54
CA THR A 255 9.16 -27.52 -3.36
C THR A 255 8.73 -28.33 -2.14
N VAL A 256 9.47 -28.25 -1.07
CA VAL A 256 9.13 -28.84 0.23
C VAL A 256 8.88 -27.68 1.20
N ASN A 257 7.74 -27.71 1.88
CA ASN A 257 7.40 -26.69 2.88
C ASN A 257 8.25 -26.89 4.17
N PRO A 258 8.21 -25.97 5.14
CA PRO A 258 8.95 -26.10 6.40
C PRO A 258 8.62 -27.36 7.22
N GLU A 259 7.43 -27.95 7.01
CA GLU A 259 6.95 -29.18 7.68
C GLU A 259 7.41 -30.44 6.94
N GLY A 260 8.24 -30.32 5.88
CA GLY A 260 8.73 -31.46 5.11
C GLY A 260 7.73 -32.00 4.07
N VAL A 261 6.59 -31.34 3.86
CA VAL A 261 5.54 -31.78 2.93
C VAL A 261 5.79 -31.21 1.52
N LEU A 262 5.64 -32.08 0.51
CA LEU A 262 5.75 -31.69 -0.89
C LEU A 262 4.65 -30.71 -1.28
N GLU A 263 5.02 -29.55 -1.80
CA GLU A 263 4.11 -28.50 -2.28
C GLU A 263 4.40 -28.11 -3.71
N TYR A 264 3.36 -27.74 -4.46
CA TYR A 264 3.47 -27.15 -5.80
C TYR A 264 3.01 -25.71 -5.77
N VAL A 265 3.87 -24.79 -6.22
CA VAL A 265 3.50 -23.42 -6.48
C VAL A 265 3.29 -23.31 -7.98
N ILE A 266 2.04 -23.13 -8.41
CA ILE A 266 1.65 -23.09 -9.84
C ILE A 266 0.97 -21.75 -10.11
N ILE A 267 1.45 -21.05 -11.14
CA ILE A 267 1.00 -19.70 -11.52
C ILE A 267 0.38 -19.76 -12.91
N ALA A 268 -0.85 -19.28 -13.02
CA ALA A 268 -1.54 -19.05 -14.28
C ALA A 268 -1.27 -17.63 -14.78
N THR A 269 -0.98 -17.49 -16.08
CA THR A 269 -0.68 -16.20 -16.71
C THR A 269 -1.45 -16.02 -18.01
N TYR A 270 -1.70 -14.77 -18.39
CA TYR A 270 -2.34 -14.39 -19.65
C TYR A 270 -1.51 -14.78 -20.87
N SER A 271 -0.21 -14.56 -20.82
CA SER A 271 0.74 -14.86 -21.87
C SER A 271 1.90 -15.70 -21.36
N TYR A 272 2.60 -16.37 -22.28
CA TYR A 272 3.82 -17.10 -21.93
C TYR A 272 4.89 -16.14 -21.42
N ASP A 273 5.40 -16.41 -20.23
CA ASP A 273 6.50 -15.67 -19.62
C ASP A 273 7.44 -16.66 -18.90
N PRO A 274 8.71 -16.82 -19.39
CA PRO A 274 9.68 -17.70 -18.75
C PRO A 274 10.08 -17.21 -17.35
N HIS A 275 9.87 -15.93 -17.03
CA HIS A 275 10.21 -15.31 -15.74
C HIS A 275 9.05 -15.28 -14.75
N THR A 276 7.92 -15.91 -15.06
CA THR A 276 6.67 -15.93 -14.24
C THR A 276 6.96 -16.16 -12.76
N MET A 277 7.80 -17.12 -12.41
CA MET A 277 8.07 -17.44 -11.01
C MET A 277 8.88 -16.34 -10.29
N ALA A 278 9.73 -15.63 -11.00
CA ALA A 278 10.47 -14.48 -10.47
C ALA A 278 9.54 -13.28 -10.29
N VAL A 279 8.70 -13.00 -11.29
CA VAL A 279 7.68 -11.93 -11.23
C VAL A 279 6.71 -12.17 -10.09
N TYR A 280 6.20 -13.39 -9.93
CA TYR A 280 5.23 -13.71 -8.89
C TYR A 280 5.76 -13.51 -7.46
N LYS A 281 7.05 -13.54 -7.22
CA LYS A 281 7.65 -13.24 -5.90
C LYS A 281 7.30 -11.83 -5.42
N ASP A 282 7.07 -10.89 -6.32
CA ASP A 282 6.69 -9.52 -5.96
C ASP A 282 5.33 -9.45 -5.26
N ARG A 283 4.44 -10.44 -5.44
CA ARG A 283 3.17 -10.54 -4.70
C ARG A 283 3.37 -10.43 -3.18
N TRP A 284 4.46 -11.03 -2.67
CA TRP A 284 4.74 -11.03 -1.23
C TRP A 284 4.94 -9.63 -0.62
N GLN A 285 5.18 -8.64 -1.45
CA GLN A 285 5.38 -7.26 -1.02
C GLN A 285 4.13 -6.66 -0.36
N ILE A 286 2.91 -7.10 -0.74
CA ILE A 286 1.66 -6.64 -0.12
C ILE A 286 1.54 -7.14 1.33
N GLU A 287 2.01 -8.34 1.64
CA GLU A 287 2.03 -8.87 3.00
C GLU A 287 3.00 -8.08 3.88
N THR A 288 4.15 -7.68 3.31
CA THR A 288 5.10 -6.78 3.98
C THR A 288 4.47 -5.43 4.31
N MET A 289 3.68 -4.87 3.39
CA MET A 289 2.94 -3.63 3.59
C MET A 289 1.87 -3.78 4.68
N PHE A 290 1.03 -4.84 4.62
CA PHE A 290 0.04 -5.08 5.67
C PHE A 290 0.68 -5.24 7.04
N LYS A 291 1.79 -5.97 7.15
CA LYS A 291 2.55 -6.09 8.39
C LYS A 291 3.04 -4.73 8.89
N ALA A 292 3.55 -3.87 8.00
CA ALA A 292 4.03 -2.55 8.35
C ALA A 292 2.91 -1.64 8.86
N MET A 293 1.71 -1.70 8.25
CA MET A 293 0.56 -0.91 8.70
C MET A 293 -0.05 -1.43 10.00
N LYS A 294 -0.12 -2.75 10.19
CA LYS A 294 -0.73 -3.38 11.35
C LYS A 294 0.22 -3.33 12.56
N THR A 295 1.12 -4.27 12.66
CA THR A 295 1.95 -4.48 13.86
C THR A 295 3.34 -3.84 13.76
N GLY A 296 3.78 -3.58 12.54
CA GLY A 296 5.14 -3.11 12.27
C GLY A 296 5.30 -1.58 12.22
N GLY A 297 4.26 -0.79 12.45
CA GLY A 297 4.33 0.66 12.30
C GLY A 297 3.19 1.42 12.95
N PHE A 298 2.04 1.51 12.32
CA PHE A 298 0.95 2.37 12.77
C PHE A 298 -0.06 1.67 13.68
N ASN A 299 0.06 0.37 13.90
CA ASN A 299 -0.85 -0.44 14.72
C ASN A 299 -2.31 -0.29 14.28
N LEU A 300 -2.58 -0.49 12.98
CA LEU A 300 -3.90 -0.26 12.38
C LEU A 300 -5.02 -1.08 13.05
N GLU A 301 -4.70 -2.22 13.65
CA GLU A 301 -5.65 -3.07 14.38
C GLU A 301 -6.07 -2.50 15.74
N ASP A 302 -5.34 -1.49 16.26
CA ASP A 302 -5.69 -0.77 17.50
C ASP A 302 -6.79 0.28 17.27
N THR A 303 -7.32 0.38 16.06
CA THR A 303 -8.44 1.28 15.80
C THR A 303 -9.72 0.73 16.44
N HIS A 304 -10.47 1.61 17.10
CA HIS A 304 -11.78 1.30 17.64
C HIS A 304 -12.93 1.66 16.67
N LEU A 305 -12.59 1.97 15.40
CA LEU A 305 -13.57 2.30 14.38
C LEU A 305 -14.23 1.03 13.84
N THR A 306 -15.55 0.95 13.94
CA THR A 306 -16.39 -0.10 13.35
C THR A 306 -17.13 0.37 12.11
N ASP A 307 -17.34 1.68 11.96
CA ASP A 307 -17.92 2.28 10.76
C ASP A 307 -16.92 2.21 9.60
N LEU A 308 -17.31 1.53 8.52
CA LEU A 308 -16.44 1.27 7.37
C LEU A 308 -16.07 2.55 6.60
N GLY A 309 -16.95 3.56 6.58
CA GLY A 309 -16.67 4.84 5.96
C GLY A 309 -15.58 5.61 6.72
N ARG A 310 -15.70 5.69 8.05
CA ARG A 310 -14.67 6.32 8.90
C ARG A 310 -13.35 5.55 8.84
N LEU A 311 -13.41 4.22 8.82
CA LEU A 311 -12.21 3.40 8.68
C LEU A 311 -11.54 3.60 7.32
N SER A 312 -12.31 3.74 6.24
CA SER A 312 -11.76 4.07 4.92
C SER A 312 -11.07 5.44 4.93
N LYS A 313 -11.62 6.46 5.63
CA LYS A 313 -10.96 7.76 5.82
C LYS A 313 -9.65 7.62 6.61
N LEU A 314 -9.62 6.77 7.66
CA LEU A 314 -8.40 6.48 8.41
C LEU A 314 -7.33 5.86 7.51
N LEU A 315 -7.72 4.90 6.67
CA LEU A 315 -6.82 4.30 5.69
C LEU A 315 -6.23 5.34 4.72
N CYS A 316 -7.01 6.33 4.28
CA CYS A 316 -6.47 7.44 3.47
C CYS A 316 -5.27 8.10 4.16
N LEU A 317 -5.41 8.47 5.44
CA LEU A 317 -4.35 9.13 6.19
C LEU A 317 -3.17 8.20 6.46
N VAL A 318 -3.43 6.95 6.83
CA VAL A 318 -2.39 5.93 7.06
C VAL A 318 -1.61 5.65 5.78
N CYS A 319 -2.27 5.55 4.62
CA CYS A 319 -1.60 5.30 3.34
C CYS A 319 -0.72 6.48 2.91
N ILE A 320 -1.17 7.72 3.12
CA ILE A 320 -0.34 8.92 2.89
C ILE A 320 0.89 8.88 3.79
N ALA A 321 0.73 8.69 5.11
CA ALA A 321 1.85 8.60 6.03
C ALA A 321 2.82 7.47 5.64
N PHE A 322 2.28 6.31 5.23
CA PHE A 322 3.08 5.17 4.80
C PHE A 322 4.01 5.52 3.64
N VAL A 323 3.47 6.14 2.59
CA VAL A 323 4.25 6.51 1.39
C VAL A 323 5.31 7.55 1.72
N LEU A 324 4.95 8.60 2.46
CA LEU A 324 5.88 9.65 2.86
C LEU A 324 7.04 9.09 3.67
N VAL A 325 6.74 8.27 4.67
CA VAL A 325 7.75 7.61 5.52
C VAL A 325 8.63 6.66 4.69
N TYR A 326 8.04 5.92 3.75
CA TYR A 326 8.78 5.02 2.88
C TYR A 326 9.78 5.79 2.00
N GLN A 327 9.37 6.89 1.39
CA GLN A 327 10.23 7.75 0.58
C GLN A 327 11.39 8.32 1.39
N VAL A 328 11.12 8.82 2.59
CA VAL A 328 12.16 9.28 3.52
C VAL A 328 13.17 8.17 3.81
N GLY A 329 12.69 6.93 4.03
CA GLY A 329 13.56 5.78 4.26
C GLY A 329 14.44 5.41 3.06
N VAL A 330 13.89 5.46 1.85
CA VAL A 330 14.63 5.23 0.60
C VAL A 330 15.69 6.30 0.38
N TYR A 331 15.30 7.57 0.51
CA TYR A 331 16.22 8.69 0.34
C TYR A 331 17.38 8.61 1.36
N ARG A 332 17.05 8.38 2.62
CA ARG A 332 18.06 8.27 3.67
C ARG A 332 19.04 7.12 3.44
N ASP A 333 18.54 5.96 2.99
CA ASP A 333 19.40 4.80 2.66
C ASP A 333 20.35 5.11 1.50
N ARG A 334 19.88 5.87 0.51
CA ARG A 334 20.66 6.20 -0.70
C ARG A 334 21.63 7.36 -0.51
N SER A 335 21.21 8.40 0.22
CA SER A 335 21.89 9.71 0.19
C SER A 335 22.51 10.13 1.52
N ILE A 336 22.09 9.55 2.67
CA ILE A 336 22.57 9.97 3.98
C ILE A 336 23.35 8.83 4.67
N LYS A 337 22.67 7.70 4.93
CA LYS A 337 23.25 6.58 5.66
C LYS A 337 22.56 5.28 5.27
N GLN A 338 23.33 4.35 4.72
CA GLN A 338 22.84 3.05 4.29
C GLN A 338 22.36 2.19 5.47
N ILE A 339 21.27 1.44 5.24
CA ILE A 339 20.79 0.43 6.18
C ILE A 339 21.80 -0.71 6.24
N LYS A 340 22.26 -1.05 7.43
CA LYS A 340 23.20 -2.16 7.64
C LYS A 340 22.66 -3.46 7.06
N VAL A 341 23.49 -4.17 6.32
CA VAL A 341 23.20 -5.52 5.83
C VAL A 341 23.66 -6.52 6.90
N LYS A 342 22.77 -7.46 7.27
CA LYS A 342 23.06 -8.53 8.24
C LYS A 342 23.90 -9.64 7.59
N LYS A 343 24.51 -10.50 8.40
CA LYS A 343 25.35 -11.63 7.93
C LYS A 343 24.66 -12.52 6.87
N HIS A 344 23.35 -12.67 6.94
CA HIS A 344 22.53 -13.43 5.97
C HIS A 344 22.13 -12.63 4.70
N GLY A 345 22.74 -11.48 4.41
CA GLY A 345 22.55 -10.69 3.20
C GLY A 345 21.30 -9.80 3.15
N ARG A 346 20.46 -9.76 4.21
CA ARG A 346 19.27 -8.91 4.25
C ARG A 346 19.53 -7.62 5.03
N LYS A 347 18.91 -6.51 4.62
CA LYS A 347 18.93 -5.25 5.37
C LYS A 347 18.37 -5.44 6.79
N SER A 348 18.94 -4.75 7.77
CA SER A 348 18.51 -4.83 9.19
C SER A 348 17.11 -4.29 9.42
N ASN A 349 16.68 -3.32 8.61
CA ASN A 349 15.35 -2.70 8.63
C ASN A 349 14.79 -2.62 7.21
N SER A 350 13.46 -2.64 7.06
CA SER A 350 12.83 -2.21 5.82
C SER A 350 12.99 -0.70 5.63
N PHE A 351 12.86 -0.21 4.41
CA PHE A 351 12.85 1.24 4.12
C PHE A 351 11.77 1.96 4.92
N PHE A 352 10.57 1.37 5.01
CA PHE A 352 9.49 1.91 5.82
C PHE A 352 9.88 2.09 7.30
N ARG A 353 10.39 1.02 7.95
CA ARG A 353 10.79 1.10 9.37
C ARG A 353 11.94 2.08 9.57
N TYR A 354 12.87 2.12 8.64
CA TYR A 354 14.02 3.03 8.70
C TYR A 354 13.58 4.50 8.59
N GLY A 355 12.67 4.80 7.66
CA GLY A 355 12.09 6.14 7.53
C GLY A 355 11.20 6.50 8.72
N LEU A 356 10.35 5.58 9.20
CA LEU A 356 9.47 5.83 10.34
C LEU A 356 10.27 6.17 11.61
N ASN A 357 11.34 5.44 11.88
CA ASN A 357 12.19 5.73 13.04
C ASN A 357 12.84 7.11 12.92
N TYR A 358 13.26 7.49 11.71
CA TYR A 358 13.88 8.80 11.49
C TYR A 358 12.87 9.95 11.61
N VAL A 359 11.72 9.83 10.97
CA VAL A 359 10.65 10.83 11.06
C VAL A 359 10.14 10.96 12.50
N ALA A 360 9.92 9.84 13.19
CA ALA A 360 9.51 9.85 14.58
C ALA A 360 10.54 10.54 15.48
N HIS A 361 11.82 10.25 15.32
CA HIS A 361 12.89 10.89 16.07
C HIS A 361 12.96 12.40 15.82
N ALA A 362 12.93 12.82 14.55
CA ALA A 362 12.94 14.22 14.17
C ALA A 362 11.78 15.01 14.79
N LEU A 363 10.57 14.41 14.77
CA LEU A 363 9.36 15.02 15.34
C LEU A 363 9.30 14.97 16.88
N LEU A 364 9.92 13.97 17.53
CA LEU A 364 9.95 13.86 19.00
C LEU A 364 10.98 14.78 19.61
N CYS A 365 12.16 14.88 18.99
CA CYS A 365 13.28 15.65 19.50
C CYS A 365 13.35 17.06 18.91
N ALA A 366 12.36 17.45 18.09
CA ALA A 366 12.31 18.75 17.40
C ALA A 366 13.62 19.11 16.67
N VAL A 367 14.24 18.11 16.02
CA VAL A 367 15.51 18.30 15.30
C VAL A 367 15.22 19.02 13.99
N ILE A 368 15.41 20.34 13.97
CA ILE A 368 15.04 21.21 12.85
C ILE A 368 15.70 20.78 11.55
N GLN A 369 16.99 20.44 11.57
CA GLN A 369 17.71 19.98 10.38
C GLN A 369 17.11 18.71 9.78
N ASP A 370 16.71 17.74 10.60
CA ASP A 370 16.08 16.52 10.14
C ASP A 370 14.67 16.78 9.56
N ILE A 371 13.93 17.72 10.16
CA ILE A 371 12.61 18.15 9.66
C ILE A 371 12.78 18.86 8.31
N GLU A 372 13.83 19.67 8.15
CA GLU A 372 14.15 20.33 6.86
C GLU A 372 14.40 19.30 5.76
N VAL A 373 15.23 18.32 6.02
CA VAL A 373 15.50 17.22 5.08
C VAL A 373 14.22 16.48 4.71
N ILE A 374 13.33 16.18 5.69
CA ILE A 374 12.05 15.51 5.43
C ILE A 374 11.18 16.35 4.49
N VAL A 375 11.06 17.66 4.75
CA VAL A 375 10.26 18.58 3.91
C VAL A 375 10.84 18.68 2.52
N GLU A 376 12.16 18.79 2.38
CA GLU A 376 12.84 18.85 1.08
C GLU A 376 12.58 17.58 0.25
N ILE A 377 12.71 16.38 0.85
CA ILE A 377 12.38 15.11 0.18
C ILE A 377 10.96 15.14 -0.36
N LEU A 378 10.02 15.63 0.43
CA LEU A 378 8.59 15.63 0.08
C LEU A 378 8.22 16.76 -0.91
N SER A 379 9.02 17.79 -1.03
CA SER A 379 8.82 18.88 -2.01
C SER A 379 9.40 18.57 -3.39
N CYS A 380 10.38 17.66 -3.46
CA CYS A 380 11.00 17.24 -4.73
C CYS A 380 10.22 16.11 -5.44
N THR A 381 9.12 15.64 -4.88
CA THR A 381 8.24 14.61 -5.43
C THR A 381 6.91 15.20 -5.91
#